data_cce8d2df4cc819b6c8974f588c70f77c
#
_entry.id   cce8d2df4cc819b6c8974f588c70f77c
#
_cell.length_a   1.000
_cell.length_b   1.000
_cell.length_c   1.000
_cell.angle_alpha   90.00
_cell.angle_beta   90.00
_cell.angle_gamma   90.00
#
_symmetry.space_group_name_H-M   'P 1'
#
loop_
_entity.id
_entity.type
_entity.pdbx_description
1 polymer ?
#
loop_
_entity_poly.entity_id
_entity_poly.type
_entity_poly.pdbx_seq_one_letter_code
_entity_poly.pdbx_strand_id
1 'polypeptide(L)'
;TYRAAIDKALNPVGLNGMFGEDGYMDGPDGGAYPVNINGTTWVEGGGCKAHACGWDYIVTLYNPKTHKVVGYYYNIDPGYLIWFGETGVHEFAYLVRDYVNKTN
;
A
#
# COMPACT_ATOMS: atom_id res chain seq x y z
N THR A 1 9.36 -0.94 -13.19
CA THR A 1 7.90 -0.95 -13.28
C THR A 1 7.26 -0.68 -11.94
N TYR A 2 6.00 -0.37 -11.96
CA TYR A 2 5.21 -0.11 -10.75
C TYR A 2 5.25 -1.32 -9.81
N ARG A 3 4.98 -2.51 -10.33
CA ARG A 3 4.97 -3.73 -9.53
C ARG A 3 6.34 -4.07 -8.96
N ALA A 4 7.40 -3.89 -9.75
CA ALA A 4 8.76 -4.12 -9.27
C ALA A 4 9.13 -3.14 -8.15
N ALA A 5 8.68 -1.89 -8.25
CA ALA A 5 8.93 -0.91 -7.20
C ALA A 5 8.22 -1.28 -5.90
N ILE A 6 7.00 -1.80 -6.00
CA ILE A 6 6.26 -2.27 -4.81
C ILE A 6 6.98 -3.45 -4.17
N ASP A 7 7.38 -4.45 -4.94
CA ASP A 7 8.11 -5.61 -4.40
C ASP A 7 9.40 -5.19 -3.71
N LYS A 8 10.12 -4.24 -4.30
CA LYS A 8 11.35 -3.73 -3.70
C LYS A 8 11.08 -3.06 -2.36
N ALA A 9 10.00 -2.29 -2.26
CA ALA A 9 9.64 -1.61 -1.01
C ALA A 9 9.16 -2.60 0.06
N LEU A 10 8.52 -3.69 -0.35
CA LEU A 10 7.99 -4.68 0.59
C LEU A 10 9.05 -5.67 1.08
N ASN A 11 10.14 -5.83 0.33
CA ASN A 11 11.17 -6.82 0.66
C ASN A 11 11.78 -6.61 2.05
N PRO A 12 12.14 -5.38 2.48
CA PRO A 12 12.73 -5.18 3.81
C PRO A 12 11.83 -5.54 4.98
N VAL A 13 10.51 -5.56 4.78
CA VAL A 13 9.55 -5.92 5.84
C VAL A 13 9.02 -7.34 5.66
N GLY A 14 9.59 -8.11 4.74
CA GLY A 14 9.23 -9.51 4.55
C GLY A 14 7.90 -9.74 3.83
N LEU A 15 7.41 -8.75 3.11
CA LEU A 15 6.12 -8.82 2.43
C LEU A 15 6.25 -8.92 0.90
N ASN A 16 7.42 -9.23 0.39
CA ASN A 16 7.60 -9.44 -1.05
C ASN A 16 6.75 -10.64 -1.50
N GLY A 17 6.29 -10.59 -2.75
CA GLY A 17 5.42 -11.65 -3.28
C GLY A 17 3.94 -11.47 -2.95
N MET A 18 3.54 -10.33 -2.42
CA MET A 18 2.13 -10.04 -2.13
C MET A 18 1.28 -9.95 -3.40
N PHE A 19 1.89 -9.52 -4.49
CA PHE A 19 1.21 -9.33 -5.75
C PHE A 19 1.73 -10.31 -6.79
N GLY A 20 0.94 -10.52 -7.83
CA GLY A 20 1.28 -11.45 -8.88
C GLY A 20 0.20 -12.50 -9.04
N GLU A 21 0.39 -13.41 -9.99
CA GLU A 21 -0.61 -14.42 -10.33
C GLU A 21 -0.92 -15.33 -9.14
N ASP A 22 0.11 -15.71 -8.39
CA ASP A 22 -0.04 -16.55 -7.21
C ASP A 22 0.24 -15.77 -5.92
N GLY A 23 0.05 -14.45 -5.96
CA GLY A 23 0.33 -13.60 -4.80
C GLY A 23 -0.75 -13.72 -3.73
N TYR A 24 -0.37 -13.33 -2.51
CA TYR A 24 -1.27 -13.36 -1.38
C TYR A 24 -2.49 -12.46 -1.59
N MET A 25 -2.29 -11.28 -2.20
CA MET A 25 -3.37 -10.32 -2.49
C MET A 25 -4.12 -10.72 -3.75
N ASP A 26 -4.98 -11.71 -3.64
CA ASP A 26 -5.71 -12.32 -4.74
C ASP A 26 -7.15 -11.82 -4.88
N GLY A 27 -7.56 -10.87 -4.05
CA GLY A 27 -8.87 -10.24 -4.14
C GLY A 27 -8.91 -9.11 -5.15
N PRO A 28 -10.04 -8.40 -5.26
CA PRO A 28 -10.14 -7.28 -6.16
C PRO A 28 -9.17 -6.17 -5.75
N ASP A 29 -8.58 -5.49 -6.75
CA ASP A 29 -7.87 -4.25 -6.47
C ASP A 29 -8.80 -3.07 -6.73
N GLY A 30 -8.51 -1.95 -6.09
CA GLY A 30 -9.30 -0.73 -6.25
C GLY A 30 -8.92 0.09 -7.45
N GLY A 31 -8.03 -0.42 -8.30
CA GLY A 31 -7.42 0.35 -9.36
C GLY A 31 -6.33 1.26 -8.83
N ALA A 32 -5.81 2.11 -9.70
CA ALA A 32 -4.78 3.07 -9.34
C ALA A 32 -5.23 4.45 -9.80
N TYR A 33 -5.04 5.46 -8.95
CA TYR A 33 -5.47 6.81 -9.27
C TYR A 33 -4.51 7.84 -8.68
N PRO A 34 -4.38 9.01 -9.34
CA PRO A 34 -3.46 10.03 -8.86
C PRO A 34 -4.03 10.77 -7.65
N VAL A 35 -3.15 11.08 -6.70
CA VAL A 35 -3.46 11.93 -5.55
C VAL A 35 -2.37 12.98 -5.40
N ASN A 36 -2.74 14.17 -4.95
CA ASN A 36 -1.78 15.22 -4.67
C ASN A 36 -1.55 15.28 -3.17
N ILE A 37 -0.30 15.13 -2.75
CA ILE A 37 0.08 15.22 -1.34
C ILE A 37 1.15 16.29 -1.22
N ASN A 38 0.78 17.41 -0.65
CA ASN A 38 1.65 18.57 -0.45
C ASN A 38 2.39 18.99 -1.74
N GLY A 39 1.64 19.05 -2.86
CA GLY A 39 2.19 19.48 -4.14
C GLY A 39 2.88 18.41 -4.95
N THR A 40 3.01 17.20 -4.42
CA THR A 40 3.62 16.06 -5.13
C THR A 40 2.53 15.10 -5.56
N THR A 41 2.60 14.68 -6.83
CA THR A 41 1.64 13.69 -7.35
C THR A 41 2.14 12.28 -7.07
N TRP A 42 1.31 11.51 -6.39
CA TRP A 42 1.52 10.10 -6.14
C TRP A 42 0.40 9.30 -6.80
N VAL A 43 0.67 8.05 -7.10
CA VAL A 43 -0.36 7.13 -7.59
C VAL A 43 -0.74 6.22 -6.43
N GLU A 44 -1.98 6.33 -5.98
CA GLU A 44 -2.48 5.47 -4.92
C GLU A 44 -3.04 4.20 -5.51
N GLY A 45 -2.69 3.08 -4.92
CA GLY A 45 -3.18 1.77 -5.32
C GLY A 45 -3.15 0.82 -4.15
N GLY A 46 -3.34 -0.46 -4.44
CA GLY A 46 -3.31 -1.48 -3.42
C GLY A 46 -4.15 -2.67 -3.81
N GLY A 47 -4.44 -3.51 -2.85
CA GLY A 47 -5.26 -4.69 -3.06
C GLY A 47 -5.64 -5.29 -1.72
N CYS A 48 -6.37 -6.40 -1.78
CA CYS A 48 -6.80 -7.09 -0.58
C CYS A 48 -6.79 -8.59 -0.81
N LYS A 49 -6.86 -9.34 0.29
CA LYS A 49 -7.06 -10.78 0.24
C LYS A 49 -8.52 -11.05 -0.12
N ALA A 50 -8.77 -11.99 -1.02
CA ALA A 50 -10.13 -12.36 -1.41
C ALA A 50 -10.98 -12.70 -0.18
N HIS A 51 -12.21 -12.20 -0.13
CA HIS A 51 -13.17 -12.36 0.96
C HIS A 51 -12.75 -11.68 2.27
N ALA A 52 -11.69 -10.85 2.25
CA ALA A 52 -11.16 -10.23 3.44
C ALA A 52 -10.80 -8.75 3.23
N CYS A 53 -11.39 -8.10 2.22
CA CYS A 53 -11.00 -6.75 1.83
C CYS A 53 -11.21 -5.68 2.91
N GLY A 54 -12.08 -5.93 3.87
CA GLY A 54 -12.30 -4.98 4.97
C GLY A 54 -11.30 -5.11 6.12
N TRP A 55 -10.52 -6.19 6.17
CA TRP A 55 -9.64 -6.45 7.31
C TRP A 55 -8.29 -7.07 6.94
N ASP A 56 -8.01 -7.27 5.65
CA ASP A 56 -6.72 -7.75 5.15
C ASP A 56 -6.45 -7.08 3.82
N TYR A 57 -5.73 -5.95 3.87
CA TYR A 57 -5.51 -5.13 2.67
C TYR A 57 -4.19 -4.38 2.75
N ILE A 58 -3.74 -3.91 1.59
CA ILE A 58 -2.52 -3.12 1.47
C ILE A 58 -2.85 -1.84 0.70
N VAL A 59 -2.25 -0.74 1.12
CA VAL A 59 -2.36 0.55 0.43
C VAL A 59 -0.96 1.00 0.06
N THR A 60 -0.79 1.42 -1.20
CA THR A 60 0.49 1.86 -1.72
C THR A 60 0.37 3.26 -2.31
N LEU A 61 1.45 4.03 -2.15
CA LEU A 61 1.64 5.29 -2.86
C LEU A 61 2.93 5.15 -3.69
N TYR A 62 2.80 5.34 -4.99
CA TYR A 62 3.90 5.26 -5.93
C TYR A 62 4.19 6.65 -6.50
N ASN A 63 5.45 7.06 -6.45
CA ASN A 63 5.87 8.32 -7.06
C ASN A 63 6.44 8.02 -8.46
N PRO A 64 5.75 8.41 -9.55
CA PRO A 64 6.20 8.08 -10.89
C PRO A 64 7.49 8.79 -11.32
N LYS A 65 7.88 9.85 -10.62
CA LYS A 65 9.13 10.57 -10.93
C LYS A 65 10.35 9.94 -10.28
N THR A 66 10.21 9.52 -9.01
CA THR A 66 11.33 8.99 -8.23
C THR A 66 11.31 7.47 -8.15
N HIS A 67 10.22 6.84 -8.56
CA HIS A 67 9.95 5.39 -8.44
C HIS A 67 9.92 4.91 -6.99
N LYS A 68 9.75 5.80 -6.03
CA LYS A 68 9.60 5.45 -4.62
C LYS A 68 8.20 4.92 -4.34
N VAL A 69 8.13 3.95 -3.44
CA VAL A 69 6.87 3.39 -2.97
C VAL A 69 6.86 3.47 -1.46
N VAL A 70 5.75 3.95 -0.92
CA VAL A 70 5.50 3.95 0.52
C VAL A 70 4.08 3.44 0.74
N GLY A 71 3.79 2.90 1.91
CA GLY A 71 2.45 2.42 2.17
C GLY A 71 2.34 1.69 3.48
N TYR A 72 1.21 0.97 3.63
CA TYR A 72 1.00 0.14 4.81
C TYR A 72 0.22 -1.12 4.46
N TYR A 73 0.45 -2.16 5.25
CA TYR A 73 -0.30 -3.41 5.20
C TYR A 73 -1.05 -3.57 6.52
N TYR A 74 -2.34 -3.85 6.43
CA TYR A 74 -3.21 -4.04 7.57
C TYR A 74 -3.83 -5.43 7.54
N ASN A 75 -3.79 -6.13 8.67
CA ASN A 75 -4.47 -7.41 8.86
C ASN A 75 -4.93 -7.50 10.30
N ILE A 76 -6.24 -7.53 10.54
CA ILE A 76 -6.78 -7.57 11.89
C ILE A 76 -6.54 -8.92 12.59
N ASP A 77 -6.33 -9.98 11.84
CA ASP A 77 -6.05 -11.30 12.34
C ASP A 77 -4.73 -11.82 11.76
N PRO A 78 -3.61 -11.73 12.48
CA PRO A 78 -3.46 -11.56 13.93
C PRO A 78 -3.30 -10.14 14.46
N GLY A 79 -3.45 -9.11 13.64
CA GLY A 79 -3.35 -7.75 14.14
C GLY A 79 -2.08 -7.05 13.71
N TYR A 80 -1.82 -7.03 12.40
CA TYR A 80 -0.66 -6.33 11.83
C TYR A 80 -1.05 -4.95 11.31
N LEU A 81 -0.17 -3.99 11.56
CA LEU A 81 -0.13 -2.73 10.83
C LEU A 81 1.33 -2.46 10.53
N ILE A 82 1.72 -2.71 9.29
CA ILE A 82 3.12 -2.68 8.89
C ILE A 82 3.31 -1.54 7.88
N TRP A 83 4.17 -0.59 8.23
CA TRP A 83 4.53 0.51 7.35
C TRP A 83 5.76 0.10 6.54
N PHE A 84 5.81 0.49 5.27
CA PHE A 84 6.95 0.19 4.43
C PHE A 84 7.31 1.39 3.56
N GLY A 85 8.57 1.45 3.14
CA GLY A 85 9.13 2.53 2.35
C GLY A 85 9.58 3.69 3.21
N GLU A 86 10.35 4.62 2.61
CA GLU A 86 10.79 5.83 3.29
C GLU A 86 9.69 6.87 3.21
N THR A 87 8.90 6.98 4.27
CA THR A 87 7.71 7.82 4.29
C THR A 87 8.02 9.21 4.83
N GLY A 88 7.80 10.23 4.02
CA GLY A 88 7.86 11.62 4.49
C GLY A 88 6.68 11.96 5.39
N VAL A 89 6.78 13.10 6.07
CA VAL A 89 5.75 13.54 7.04
C VAL A 89 4.37 13.64 6.40
N HIS A 90 4.30 14.23 5.21
CA HIS A 90 3.02 14.46 4.53
C HIS A 90 2.38 13.17 4.04
N GLU A 91 3.18 12.26 3.48
CA GLU A 91 2.73 10.96 3.00
C GLU A 91 2.30 10.09 4.17
N PHE A 92 3.04 10.13 5.26
CA PHE A 92 2.69 9.39 6.47
C PHE A 92 1.33 9.88 7.03
N ALA A 93 1.14 11.20 7.12
CA ALA A 93 -0.12 11.76 7.60
C ALA A 93 -1.30 11.35 6.71
N TYR A 94 -1.09 11.34 5.40
CA TYR A 94 -2.09 10.90 4.44
C TYR A 94 -2.48 9.44 4.69
N LEU A 95 -1.49 8.57 4.84
CA LEU A 95 -1.71 7.14 5.05
C LEU A 95 -2.37 6.86 6.41
N VAL A 96 -1.99 7.57 7.45
CA VAL A 96 -2.62 7.43 8.77
C VAL A 96 -4.09 7.79 8.69
N ARG A 97 -4.43 8.88 8.01
CA ARG A 97 -5.83 9.28 7.83
C ARG A 97 -6.61 8.23 7.06
N ASP A 98 -6.01 7.68 6.00
CA ASP A 98 -6.62 6.62 5.22
C ASP A 98 -6.91 5.38 6.10
N TYR A 99 -5.94 4.98 6.89
CA TYR A 99 -6.09 3.85 7.81
C TYR A 99 -7.22 4.10 8.83
N VAL A 100 -7.23 5.27 9.44
CA VAL A 100 -8.28 5.60 10.42
C VAL A 100 -9.66 5.59 9.77
N ASN A 101 -9.78 6.13 8.57
CA ASN A 101 -11.07 6.17 7.86
C ASN A 101 -11.58 4.78 7.50
N LYS A 102 -10.67 3.87 7.15
CA LYS A 102 -11.04 2.51 6.75
C LYS A 102 -11.37 1.61 7.93
N THR A 103 -10.77 1.86 9.09
CA THR A 103 -10.93 0.98 10.25
C THR A 103 -11.93 1.50 11.29
N ASN A 104 -12.51 2.65 11.07
CA ASN A 104 -13.50 3.25 11.97
C ASN A 104 -14.90 2.80 11.62
#